data_1eaef7f5ec6386527109e78fe09c98e2
#
_entry.id   1eaef7f5ec6386527109e78fe09c98e2
#
_cell.length_a   1.000
_cell.length_b   1.000
_cell.length_c   1.000
_cell.angle_alpha   90.00
_cell.angle_beta   90.00
_cell.angle_gamma   90.00
#
_symmetry.space_group_name_H-M   'P 1'
#
loop_
_entity.id
_entity.type
_entity.pdbx_description
1 polymer ?
#
loop_
_entity_poly.entity_id
_entity_poly.type
_entity_poly.pdbx_seq_one_letter_code
_entity_poly.pdbx_strand_id
1 'polypeptide(L)'
;ASAGNHAQGVAYAAHKFGAKAVIVMPTTTPLIKVERTKSYGAEVILKGDVYDEACAYALELAEKEGYTFIHPFDDPAVATGQGTIAMEIVQELPLVDYILVPIGGGGLATGVSTLAKLLNPHIKVIGVEPSGAACMKASLEKGEVVTLPHVNTIADGTAVKRVGSLTFEYAKKN
;
A
#
# COMPACT_ATOMS: atom_id res chain seq x y z
N ALA A 1 -2.43 3.43 9.74
CA ALA A 1 -3.72 3.97 9.26
C ALA A 1 -4.03 3.42 7.86
N SER A 2 -5.26 3.03 7.60
CA SER A 2 -5.74 2.62 6.27
C SER A 2 -7.22 2.27 6.34
N ALA A 3 -7.96 2.54 5.28
CA ALA A 3 -9.37 2.13 5.12
C ALA A 3 -9.56 1.07 4.01
N GLY A 4 -8.48 0.52 3.47
CA GLY A 4 -8.49 -0.41 2.33
C GLY A 4 -7.93 -1.79 2.64
N ASN A 5 -7.31 -2.38 1.62
CA ASN A 5 -6.74 -3.74 1.68
C ASN A 5 -5.66 -3.88 2.75
N HIS A 6 -4.81 -2.86 2.94
CA HIS A 6 -3.79 -2.89 3.98
C HIS A 6 -4.39 -3.04 5.38
N ALA A 7 -5.46 -2.29 5.70
CA ALA A 7 -6.15 -2.41 6.98
C ALA A 7 -6.66 -3.84 7.23
N GLN A 8 -7.29 -4.43 6.23
CA GLN A 8 -7.81 -5.81 6.30
C GLN A 8 -6.68 -6.84 6.38
N GLY A 9 -5.59 -6.64 5.61
CA GLY A 9 -4.42 -7.51 5.65
C GLY A 9 -3.74 -7.53 7.03
N VAL A 10 -3.54 -6.36 7.63
CA VAL A 10 -2.99 -6.24 8.99
C VAL A 10 -3.92 -6.89 10.02
N ALA A 11 -5.24 -6.63 9.94
CA ALA A 11 -6.23 -7.21 10.84
C ALA A 11 -6.25 -8.75 10.74
N TYR A 12 -6.31 -9.28 9.51
CA TYR A 12 -6.32 -10.72 9.26
C TYR A 12 -5.04 -11.41 9.74
N ALA A 13 -3.87 -10.84 9.41
CA ALA A 13 -2.59 -11.41 9.84
C ALA A 13 -2.45 -11.40 11.37
N ALA A 14 -2.78 -10.28 12.01
CA ALA A 14 -2.75 -10.18 13.46
C ALA A 14 -3.65 -11.22 14.12
N HIS A 15 -4.89 -11.37 13.65
CA HIS A 15 -5.81 -12.42 14.13
C HIS A 15 -5.20 -13.82 13.99
N LYS A 16 -4.65 -14.12 12.81
CA LYS A 16 -4.05 -15.43 12.52
C LYS A 16 -2.87 -15.77 13.44
N PHE A 17 -2.08 -14.77 13.81
CA PHE A 17 -0.90 -14.93 14.65
C PHE A 17 -1.13 -14.61 16.14
N GLY A 18 -2.39 -14.40 16.56
CA GLY A 18 -2.74 -14.11 17.94
C GLY A 18 -2.24 -12.75 18.46
N ALA A 19 -1.98 -11.81 17.56
CA ALA A 19 -1.58 -10.44 17.90
C ALA A 19 -2.78 -9.48 17.92
N LYS A 20 -2.69 -8.42 18.74
CA LYS A 20 -3.67 -7.33 18.73
C LYS A 20 -3.41 -6.43 17.53
N ALA A 21 -4.47 -6.10 16.77
CA ALA A 21 -4.43 -5.08 15.73
C ALA A 21 -5.31 -3.91 16.10
N VAL A 22 -4.77 -2.69 15.96
CA VAL A 22 -5.50 -1.43 16.07
C VAL A 22 -5.40 -0.70 14.74
N ILE A 23 -6.54 -0.44 14.11
CA ILE A 23 -6.62 0.20 12.80
C ILE A 23 -7.28 1.56 12.94
N VAL A 24 -6.59 2.61 12.54
CA VAL A 24 -7.15 3.97 12.50
C VAL A 24 -7.62 4.29 11.09
N MET A 25 -8.85 4.77 10.98
CA MET A 25 -9.50 5.16 9.72
C MET A 25 -10.09 6.56 9.83
N PRO A 26 -10.20 7.32 8.73
CA PRO A 26 -10.98 8.55 8.72
C PRO A 26 -12.44 8.33 9.11
N THR A 27 -13.08 9.32 9.74
CA THR A 27 -14.51 9.29 10.11
C THR A 27 -15.42 9.14 8.89
N THR A 28 -14.95 9.60 7.73
CA THR A 28 -15.63 9.51 6.44
C THR A 28 -15.57 8.12 5.79
N THR A 29 -14.88 7.16 6.42
CA THR A 29 -14.75 5.80 5.88
C THR A 29 -16.11 5.09 5.78
N PRO A 30 -16.46 4.50 4.62
CA PRO A 30 -17.70 3.75 4.46
C PRO A 30 -17.84 2.64 5.49
N LEU A 31 -19.03 2.51 6.09
CA LEU A 31 -19.32 1.56 7.16
C LEU A 31 -18.94 0.12 6.79
N ILE A 32 -19.15 -0.27 5.55
CA ILE A 32 -18.83 -1.61 5.06
C ILE A 32 -17.32 -1.94 5.20
N LYS A 33 -16.43 -0.95 5.01
CA LYS A 33 -14.98 -1.12 5.17
C LYS A 33 -14.60 -1.24 6.65
N VAL A 34 -15.26 -0.46 7.51
CA VAL A 34 -15.09 -0.51 8.97
C VAL A 34 -15.49 -1.89 9.50
N GLU A 35 -16.71 -2.34 9.19
CA GLU A 35 -17.23 -3.62 9.65
C GLU A 35 -16.43 -4.81 9.12
N ARG A 36 -15.99 -4.76 7.86
CA ARG A 36 -15.13 -5.80 7.30
C ARG A 36 -13.78 -5.90 8.04
N THR A 37 -13.19 -4.78 8.42
CA THR A 37 -11.94 -4.79 9.20
C THR A 37 -12.15 -5.32 10.61
N LYS A 38 -13.24 -4.92 11.27
CA LYS A 38 -13.64 -5.45 12.58
C LYS A 38 -13.91 -6.95 12.56
N SER A 39 -14.49 -7.48 11.47
CA SER A 39 -14.78 -8.92 11.35
C SER A 39 -13.52 -9.80 11.37
N TYR A 40 -12.35 -9.22 11.08
CA TYR A 40 -11.07 -9.88 11.27
C TYR A 40 -10.50 -9.77 12.70
N GLY A 41 -11.28 -9.25 13.66
CA GLY A 41 -10.88 -9.15 15.07
C GLY A 41 -10.05 -7.90 15.43
N ALA A 42 -9.89 -6.94 14.51
CA ALA A 42 -9.17 -5.70 14.80
C ALA A 42 -10.05 -4.70 15.56
N GLU A 43 -9.43 -3.96 16.45
CA GLU A 43 -9.99 -2.72 17.00
C GLU A 43 -9.93 -1.63 15.94
N VAL A 44 -11.06 -0.99 15.62
CA VAL A 44 -11.10 0.11 14.65
C VAL A 44 -11.41 1.42 15.36
N ILE A 45 -10.54 2.40 15.19
CA ILE A 45 -10.67 3.76 15.70
C ILE A 45 -10.96 4.70 14.52
N LEU A 46 -12.06 5.44 14.59
CA LEU A 46 -12.38 6.48 13.61
C LEU A 46 -11.86 7.82 14.11
N LYS A 47 -10.94 8.44 13.36
CA LYS A 47 -10.29 9.70 13.74
C LYS A 47 -9.88 10.52 12.53
N GLY A 48 -10.20 11.82 12.62
CA GLY A 48 -9.95 12.77 11.53
C GLY A 48 -10.88 12.57 10.32
N ASP A 49 -10.89 13.51 9.41
CA ASP A 49 -11.75 13.49 8.22
C ASP A 49 -11.01 12.99 6.97
N VAL A 50 -9.67 13.05 6.99
CA VAL A 50 -8.80 12.62 5.89
C VAL A 50 -7.73 11.64 6.37
N TYR A 51 -7.11 10.94 5.40
CA TYR A 51 -6.08 9.94 5.70
C TYR A 51 -4.91 10.49 6.53
N ASP A 52 -4.43 11.68 6.24
CA ASP A 52 -3.26 12.26 6.91
C ASP A 52 -3.51 12.48 8.41
N GLU A 53 -4.72 12.91 8.79
CA GLU A 53 -5.12 13.07 10.20
C GLU A 53 -5.22 11.72 10.92
N ALA A 54 -5.82 10.73 10.27
CA ALA A 54 -5.88 9.36 10.79
C ALA A 54 -4.48 8.75 10.95
N CYS A 55 -3.57 9.03 10.01
CA CYS A 55 -2.19 8.56 10.04
C CYS A 55 -1.40 9.23 11.18
N ALA A 56 -1.51 10.54 11.34
CA ALA A 56 -0.87 11.26 12.45
C ALA A 56 -1.31 10.71 13.81
N TYR A 57 -2.60 10.49 13.99
CA TYR A 57 -3.12 9.90 15.23
C TYR A 57 -2.64 8.45 15.43
N ALA A 58 -2.54 7.65 14.37
CA ALA A 58 -2.02 6.29 14.48
C ALA A 58 -0.55 6.25 14.92
N LEU A 59 0.27 7.20 14.44
CA LEU A 59 1.66 7.34 14.87
C LEU A 59 1.77 7.77 16.33
N GLU A 60 0.99 8.77 16.74
CA GLU A 60 0.91 9.20 18.16
C GLU A 60 0.51 8.04 19.06
N LEU A 61 -0.52 7.28 18.68
CA LEU A 61 -1.00 6.13 19.43
C LEU A 61 0.07 5.03 19.50
N ALA A 62 0.78 4.77 18.42
CA ALA A 62 1.85 3.78 18.37
C ALA A 62 2.99 4.14 19.35
N GLU A 63 3.39 5.41 19.37
CA GLU A 63 4.42 5.91 20.30
C GLU A 63 3.96 5.80 21.77
N LYS A 64 2.74 6.26 22.06
CA LYS A 64 2.18 6.27 23.41
C LYS A 64 1.97 4.89 24.00
N GLU A 65 1.44 3.95 23.22
CA GLU A 65 1.06 2.61 23.67
C GLU A 65 2.13 1.54 23.36
N GLY A 66 3.24 1.93 22.73
CA GLY A 66 4.31 1.01 22.35
C GLY A 66 3.92 0.05 21.22
N TYR A 67 3.00 0.44 20.33
CA TYR A 67 2.61 -0.40 19.20
C TYR A 67 3.61 -0.29 18.03
N THR A 68 3.75 -1.37 17.28
CA THR A 68 4.50 -1.37 16.03
C THR A 68 3.62 -0.76 14.92
N PHE A 69 4.05 0.36 14.35
CA PHE A 69 3.38 0.94 13.19
C PHE A 69 3.73 0.17 11.92
N ILE A 70 2.73 -0.42 11.26
CA ILE A 70 2.90 -1.10 9.98
C ILE A 70 2.55 -0.12 8.86
N HIS A 71 3.57 0.35 8.16
CA HIS A 71 3.39 1.33 7.08
C HIS A 71 2.68 0.68 5.87
N PRO A 72 1.70 1.35 5.23
CA PRO A 72 0.91 0.74 4.15
C PRO A 72 1.68 0.43 2.86
N PHE A 73 2.84 1.03 2.63
CA PHE A 73 3.63 0.82 1.39
C PHE A 73 5.12 1.12 1.50
N ASP A 74 5.55 2.08 2.34
CA ASP A 74 6.95 2.53 2.41
C ASP A 74 7.70 1.78 3.52
N ASP A 75 7.66 0.46 3.44
CA ASP A 75 8.27 -0.47 4.39
C ASP A 75 8.80 -1.70 3.64
N PRO A 76 10.07 -2.08 3.84
CA PRO A 76 10.69 -3.21 3.14
C PRO A 76 9.99 -4.55 3.40
N ALA A 77 9.56 -4.80 4.64
CA ALA A 77 8.89 -6.05 5.00
C ALA A 77 7.49 -6.13 4.35
N VAL A 78 6.75 -5.00 4.33
CA VAL A 78 5.46 -4.90 3.65
C VAL A 78 5.63 -5.11 2.14
N ALA A 79 6.58 -4.41 1.51
CA ALA A 79 6.87 -4.58 0.08
C ALA A 79 7.29 -6.03 -0.25
N THR A 80 8.12 -6.66 0.59
CA THR A 80 8.51 -8.07 0.43
C THR A 80 7.29 -8.99 0.47
N GLY A 81 6.35 -8.76 1.39
CA GLY A 81 5.10 -9.50 1.46
C GLY A 81 4.26 -9.37 0.18
N GLN A 82 4.26 -8.20 -0.47
CA GLN A 82 3.58 -7.99 -1.76
C GLN A 82 4.22 -8.79 -2.90
N GLY A 83 5.50 -9.13 -2.79
CA GLY A 83 6.19 -9.97 -3.77
C GLY A 83 5.58 -11.36 -3.92
N THR A 84 4.91 -11.91 -2.90
CA THR A 84 4.22 -13.21 -2.99
C THR A 84 3.18 -13.25 -4.12
N ILE A 85 2.61 -12.11 -4.49
CA ILE A 85 1.69 -11.99 -5.63
C ILE A 85 2.40 -12.36 -6.94
N ALA A 86 3.62 -11.87 -7.17
CA ALA A 86 4.39 -12.24 -8.36
C ALA A 86 4.75 -13.72 -8.36
N MET A 87 5.03 -14.31 -7.20
CA MET A 87 5.28 -15.76 -7.09
C MET A 87 4.06 -16.56 -7.53
N GLU A 88 2.88 -16.22 -7.02
CA GLU A 88 1.64 -16.91 -7.38
C GLU A 88 1.31 -16.73 -8.88
N ILE A 89 1.50 -15.51 -9.42
CA ILE A 89 1.31 -15.26 -10.86
C ILE A 89 2.22 -16.15 -11.71
N VAL A 90 3.51 -16.23 -11.41
CA VAL A 90 4.47 -17.03 -12.17
C VAL A 90 4.21 -18.52 -12.02
N GLN A 91 3.71 -18.98 -10.88
CA GLN A 91 3.29 -20.37 -10.69
C GLN A 91 2.09 -20.74 -11.56
N GLU A 92 1.09 -19.86 -11.67
CA GLU A 92 -0.11 -20.08 -12.51
C GLU A 92 0.14 -19.81 -13.99
N LEU A 93 0.99 -18.84 -14.30
CA LEU A 93 1.31 -18.40 -15.66
C LEU A 93 2.84 -18.35 -15.88
N PRO A 94 3.50 -19.51 -16.03
CA PRO A 94 4.97 -19.58 -16.13
C PRO A 94 5.56 -18.82 -17.33
N LEU A 95 4.77 -18.57 -18.36
CA LEU A 95 5.18 -17.88 -19.60
C LEU A 95 4.64 -16.43 -19.65
N VAL A 96 4.36 -15.81 -18.50
CA VAL A 96 3.90 -14.42 -18.45
C VAL A 96 4.98 -13.47 -18.94
N ASP A 97 4.65 -12.60 -19.91
CA ASP A 97 5.55 -11.58 -20.45
C ASP A 97 5.35 -10.22 -19.76
N TYR A 98 4.11 -9.90 -19.40
CA TYR A 98 3.73 -8.59 -18.88
C TYR A 98 2.87 -8.71 -17.62
N ILE A 99 3.21 -7.97 -16.59
CA ILE A 99 2.39 -7.82 -15.38
C ILE A 99 2.04 -6.34 -15.22
N LEU A 100 0.76 -6.00 -15.29
CA LEU A 100 0.27 -4.64 -15.05
C LEU A 100 -0.08 -4.49 -13.58
N VAL A 101 0.50 -3.49 -12.91
CA VAL A 101 0.37 -3.31 -11.46
C VAL A 101 -0.15 -1.90 -11.14
N PRO A 102 -1.25 -1.75 -10.43
CA PRO A 102 -1.71 -0.44 -9.98
C PRO A 102 -0.73 0.16 -8.97
N ILE A 103 -0.43 1.45 -9.13
CA ILE A 103 0.44 2.20 -8.23
C ILE A 103 -0.35 3.26 -7.47
N GLY A 104 -0.35 3.16 -6.14
CA GLY A 104 -0.62 4.23 -5.23
C GLY A 104 0.68 4.69 -4.58
N GLY A 105 0.95 4.30 -3.35
CA GLY A 105 2.23 4.58 -2.66
C GLY A 105 3.44 3.81 -3.19
N GLY A 106 3.24 2.77 -4.00
CA GLY A 106 4.28 2.00 -4.68
C GLY A 106 4.66 0.66 -4.04
N GLY A 107 4.13 0.31 -2.85
CA GLY A 107 4.52 -0.91 -2.14
C GLY A 107 4.23 -2.20 -2.92
N LEU A 108 3.03 -2.31 -3.50
CA LEU A 108 2.67 -3.45 -4.36
C LEU A 108 3.60 -3.56 -5.58
N ALA A 109 3.79 -2.45 -6.29
CA ALA A 109 4.66 -2.42 -7.48
C ALA A 109 6.11 -2.78 -7.13
N THR A 110 6.62 -2.31 -6.00
CA THR A 110 7.97 -2.65 -5.49
C THR A 110 8.11 -4.14 -5.28
N GLY A 111 7.21 -4.76 -4.53
CA GLY A 111 7.27 -6.20 -4.24
C GLY A 111 7.12 -7.05 -5.49
N VAL A 112 6.09 -6.77 -6.31
CA VAL A 112 5.82 -7.53 -7.54
C VAL A 112 6.97 -7.39 -8.54
N SER A 113 7.44 -6.17 -8.81
CA SER A 113 8.49 -5.96 -9.80
C SER A 113 9.82 -6.58 -9.37
N THR A 114 10.17 -6.43 -8.09
CA THR A 114 11.42 -7.00 -7.55
C THR A 114 11.43 -8.51 -7.68
N LEU A 115 10.36 -9.19 -7.22
CA LEU A 115 10.33 -10.64 -7.28
C LEU A 115 10.18 -11.15 -8.72
N ALA A 116 9.34 -10.52 -9.55
CA ALA A 116 9.19 -10.90 -10.96
C ALA A 116 10.54 -10.86 -11.69
N LYS A 117 11.33 -9.79 -11.49
CA LYS A 117 12.66 -9.65 -12.09
C LYS A 117 13.68 -10.66 -11.57
N LEU A 118 13.59 -11.05 -10.30
CA LEU A 118 14.45 -12.09 -9.72
C LEU A 118 14.10 -13.49 -10.27
N LEU A 119 12.83 -13.77 -10.50
CA LEU A 119 12.37 -15.04 -11.04
C LEU A 119 12.63 -15.15 -12.55
N ASN A 120 12.33 -14.11 -13.30
CA ASN A 120 12.56 -14.02 -14.74
C ASN A 120 12.79 -12.56 -15.16
N PRO A 121 14.01 -12.15 -15.52
CA PRO A 121 14.33 -10.77 -15.91
C PRO A 121 13.66 -10.31 -17.20
N HIS A 122 13.12 -11.23 -18.00
CA HIS A 122 12.37 -10.88 -19.23
C HIS A 122 10.94 -10.41 -18.95
N ILE A 123 10.37 -10.73 -17.80
CA ILE A 123 9.04 -10.23 -17.41
C ILE A 123 9.09 -8.71 -17.32
N LYS A 124 8.17 -8.04 -18.01
CA LYS A 124 7.99 -6.60 -17.95
C LYS A 124 6.88 -6.26 -16.97
N VAL A 125 7.22 -5.55 -15.91
CA VAL A 125 6.23 -5.03 -14.95
C VAL A 125 5.91 -3.58 -15.30
N ILE A 126 4.65 -3.30 -15.57
CA ILE A 126 4.15 -2.00 -16.01
C ILE A 126 3.30 -1.41 -14.90
N GLY A 127 3.76 -0.31 -14.32
CA GLY A 127 2.98 0.46 -13.35
C GLY A 127 1.83 1.21 -14.01
N VAL A 128 0.66 1.18 -13.40
CA VAL A 128 -0.54 1.86 -13.87
C VAL A 128 -1.04 2.84 -12.81
N GLU A 129 -1.19 4.09 -13.17
CA GLU A 129 -1.72 5.15 -12.30
C GLU A 129 -2.92 5.83 -12.97
N PRO A 130 -3.94 6.26 -12.20
CA PRO A 130 -4.96 7.16 -12.74
C PRO A 130 -4.34 8.53 -13.05
N SER A 131 -4.72 9.14 -14.16
CA SER A 131 -4.17 10.43 -14.59
C SER A 131 -4.30 11.55 -13.54
N GLY A 132 -5.36 11.48 -12.72
CA GLY A 132 -5.59 12.43 -11.63
C GLY A 132 -4.84 12.11 -10.32
N ALA A 133 -4.00 11.07 -10.29
CA ALA A 133 -3.21 10.67 -9.11
C ALA A 133 -1.86 10.03 -9.52
N ALA A 134 -1.22 10.52 -10.58
CA ALA A 134 0.00 9.95 -11.15
C ALA A 134 1.28 10.48 -10.44
N CYS A 135 1.38 10.24 -9.12
CA CYS A 135 2.51 10.77 -8.34
C CYS A 135 3.82 10.01 -8.57
N MET A 136 3.79 8.72 -8.91
CA MET A 136 5.00 7.95 -9.26
C MET A 136 5.55 8.43 -10.60
N LYS A 137 4.71 8.57 -11.62
CA LYS A 137 5.12 9.11 -12.92
C LYS A 137 5.74 10.48 -12.78
N ALA A 138 5.06 11.42 -12.09
CA ALA A 138 5.59 12.76 -11.84
C ALA A 138 6.94 12.74 -11.11
N SER A 139 7.11 11.83 -10.16
CA SER A 139 8.36 11.65 -9.43
C SER A 139 9.48 11.11 -10.30
N LEU A 140 9.20 10.11 -11.15
CA LEU A 140 10.17 9.54 -12.07
C LEU A 140 10.61 10.55 -13.13
N GLU A 141 9.68 11.33 -13.69
CA GLU A 141 9.97 12.39 -14.66
C GLU A 141 10.83 13.52 -14.06
N LYS A 142 10.62 13.86 -12.79
CA LYS A 142 11.40 14.88 -12.07
C LYS A 142 12.73 14.34 -11.52
N GLY A 143 12.85 13.05 -11.31
CA GLY A 143 14.01 12.41 -10.69
C GLY A 143 14.04 12.45 -9.17
N GLU A 144 12.98 12.98 -8.53
CA GLU A 144 12.81 13.06 -7.06
C GLU A 144 11.34 12.86 -6.68
N VAL A 145 11.10 12.49 -5.41
CA VAL A 145 9.73 12.27 -4.90
C VAL A 145 8.94 13.58 -4.91
N VAL A 146 7.86 13.59 -5.69
CA VAL A 146 6.93 14.72 -5.83
C VAL A 146 5.69 14.50 -4.97
N THR A 147 5.20 15.58 -4.35
CA THR A 147 3.88 15.62 -3.71
C THR A 147 2.91 16.37 -4.61
N LEU A 148 1.85 15.69 -5.07
CA LEU A 148 0.80 16.32 -5.85
C LEU A 148 -0.02 17.30 -4.98
N PRO A 149 -0.40 18.47 -5.49
CA PRO A 149 -1.19 19.44 -4.72
C PRO A 149 -2.59 18.91 -4.39
N HIS A 150 -3.18 18.15 -5.31
CA HIS A 150 -4.48 17.50 -5.15
C HIS A 150 -4.53 16.19 -5.94
N VAL A 151 -5.49 15.35 -5.59
CA VAL A 151 -5.78 14.08 -6.25
C VAL A 151 -7.25 14.04 -6.62
N ASN A 152 -7.55 13.62 -7.86
CA ASN A 152 -8.91 13.47 -8.36
C ASN A 152 -9.03 12.16 -9.15
N THR A 153 -9.61 11.14 -8.55
CA THR A 153 -9.82 9.83 -9.18
C THR A 153 -10.92 9.05 -8.48
N ILE A 154 -11.63 8.21 -9.21
CA ILE A 154 -12.56 7.21 -8.66
C ILE A 154 -11.84 5.97 -8.12
N ALA A 155 -10.55 5.80 -8.46
CA ALA A 155 -9.72 4.69 -7.99
C ALA A 155 -9.15 5.01 -6.60
N ASP A 156 -10.01 4.95 -5.57
CA ASP A 156 -9.68 5.35 -4.20
C ASP A 156 -8.48 4.62 -3.61
N GLY A 157 -8.27 3.35 -3.98
CA GLY A 157 -7.14 2.53 -3.52
C GLY A 157 -5.77 3.01 -4.01
N THR A 158 -5.72 3.86 -5.05
CA THR A 158 -4.50 4.45 -5.61
C THR A 158 -4.44 5.97 -5.45
N ALA A 159 -5.42 6.56 -4.75
CA ALA A 159 -5.57 7.99 -4.57
C ALA A 159 -4.59 8.54 -3.52
N VAL A 160 -3.31 8.54 -3.81
CA VAL A 160 -2.25 9.08 -2.95
C VAL A 160 -1.58 10.30 -3.57
N LYS A 161 -1.25 11.28 -2.74
CA LYS A 161 -0.55 12.50 -3.19
C LYS A 161 0.95 12.30 -3.38
N ARG A 162 1.52 11.31 -2.68
CA ARG A 162 2.97 11.12 -2.61
C ARG A 162 3.31 9.63 -2.54
N VAL A 163 4.29 9.20 -3.32
CA VAL A 163 4.86 7.86 -3.23
C VAL A 163 5.80 7.73 -2.04
N GLY A 164 6.09 6.51 -1.64
CA GLY A 164 7.13 6.25 -0.64
C GLY A 164 8.53 6.56 -1.16
N SER A 165 9.42 6.92 -0.26
CA SER A 165 10.82 7.18 -0.61
C SER A 165 11.54 5.91 -1.04
N LEU A 166 11.34 4.81 -0.33
CA LEU A 166 11.85 3.49 -0.66
C LEU A 166 11.23 2.99 -1.98
N THR A 167 9.92 3.07 -2.12
CA THR A 167 9.22 2.58 -3.30
C THR A 167 9.61 3.33 -4.58
N PHE A 168 9.90 4.63 -4.49
CA PHE A 168 10.43 5.42 -5.58
C PHE A 168 11.82 4.92 -6.03
N GLU A 169 12.73 4.63 -5.11
CA GLU A 169 14.05 4.10 -5.45
C GLU A 169 13.98 2.74 -6.16
N TYR A 170 13.02 1.89 -5.77
CA TYR A 170 12.80 0.63 -6.47
C TYR A 170 12.15 0.82 -7.86
N ALA A 171 11.22 1.76 -8.00
CA ALA A 171 10.61 2.05 -9.29
C ALA A 171 11.60 2.59 -10.33
N LYS A 172 12.68 3.26 -9.87
CA LYS A 172 13.79 3.70 -10.75
C LYS A 172 14.66 2.56 -11.26
N LYS A 173 14.71 1.45 -10.52
CA LYS A 173 15.61 0.31 -10.81
C LYS A 173 14.94 -0.78 -11.63
N ASN A 174 13.65 -0.95 -11.50
CA ASN A 174 12.86 -2.05 -12.04
C ASN A 174 12.08 -1.64 -13.30
#